data_efea2aa5f9af05b07a40ee6350632a51
#
_entry.id   efea2aa5f9af05b07a40ee6350632a51
#
_cell.length_a   1.000
_cell.length_b   1.000
_cell.length_c   1.000
_cell.angle_alpha   90.00
_cell.angle_beta   90.00
_cell.angle_gamma   90.00
#
_symmetry.space_group_name_H-M   'P 1'
#
loop_
_entity.id
_entity.type
_entity.pdbx_description
1 polymer ?
#
loop_
_entity_poly.entity_id
_entity_poly.type
_entity_poly.pdbx_seq_one_letter_code
_entity_poly.pdbx_strand_id
1 'polypeptide(L)'
;MASTRRPIAARLAFGLLATLLGALACSACNSAAGTGTTQAPSAAQLLVPSEQAAVAKAEADVAVHLPKKAGQPAPTLPEGAFPKPLRAHQVVGFLPYWEVGGLTPDYGSLTTLVYWSVNLGATGSIVHSGQGFTTLRSGALGADTAAAHAAGDRVLLTVFSESSSVINSVSSHPTSAGARLAENIAPLLSAGTLDGVDLDIEGDSTADRPGFVKFVAAFARTLRALGPGWTTMLDTYPTSAFDPLGFFDVKALMRYVDQLFVMAYDMQNPGIASATAPLANADLNDAATLAQYASVMPASRIVLGIPLYGYDFPTENKYDGSPATGNPVAVTYSEIVAAGRAPVWDPVTETPYTVFRRKGHWHQTWFDDPVSIALKSALAARYGCAGVGVWELGMAGGDASVTAALLGGSAPVKLPLRATRPLIGR
;
A
#
# COMPACT_ATOMS: atom_id res chain seq x y z
N MET A 1 -18.56 -45.80 -0.20
CA MET A 1 -18.64 -44.90 0.96
C MET A 1 -17.27 -44.32 1.22
N ALA A 2 -16.96 -43.16 0.68
CA ALA A 2 -15.69 -42.47 0.81
C ALA A 2 -15.96 -41.16 1.55
N SER A 3 -15.39 -41.07 2.76
CA SER A 3 -15.47 -39.91 3.64
C SER A 3 -14.50 -38.82 3.17
N THR A 4 -15.03 -37.74 2.69
CA THR A 4 -14.26 -36.52 2.37
C THR A 4 -14.02 -35.71 3.65
N ARG A 5 -12.81 -35.79 4.19
CA ARG A 5 -12.34 -34.86 5.21
C ARG A 5 -11.91 -33.54 4.54
N ARG A 6 -12.57 -32.44 4.93
CA ARG A 6 -12.16 -31.07 4.57
C ARG A 6 -11.00 -30.63 5.50
N PRO A 7 -9.98 -29.94 5.03
CA PRO A 7 -8.96 -29.37 5.90
C PRO A 7 -9.47 -28.08 6.56
N ILE A 8 -9.39 -28.03 7.89
CA ILE A 8 -9.78 -26.88 8.76
C ILE A 8 -8.50 -26.11 9.16
N ALA A 9 -7.60 -25.82 8.28
CA ALA A 9 -6.32 -25.20 8.68
C ALA A 9 -6.11 -23.74 8.24
N ALA A 10 -6.95 -23.18 7.39
CA ALA A 10 -6.68 -21.86 6.79
C ALA A 10 -7.35 -20.66 7.51
N ARG A 11 -7.93 -20.85 8.71
CA ARG A 11 -8.80 -19.83 9.34
C ARG A 11 -8.22 -19.07 10.53
N LEU A 12 -6.96 -19.24 10.90
CA LEU A 12 -6.45 -18.71 12.19
C LEU A 12 -5.34 -17.66 12.09
N ALA A 13 -4.84 -17.30 10.91
CA ALA A 13 -3.66 -16.45 10.80
C ALA A 13 -3.95 -14.93 10.79
N PHE A 14 -5.06 -14.47 10.22
CA PHE A 14 -5.36 -13.04 10.10
C PHE A 14 -5.98 -12.39 11.34
N GLY A 15 -6.65 -13.14 12.19
CA GLY A 15 -7.33 -12.59 13.38
C GLY A 15 -6.44 -12.18 14.55
N LEU A 16 -5.15 -12.50 14.55
CA LEU A 16 -4.24 -12.20 15.66
C LEU A 16 -3.45 -10.90 15.50
N LEU A 17 -3.36 -10.35 14.30
CA LEU A 17 -2.59 -9.14 14.01
C LEU A 17 -3.27 -7.87 14.54
N ALA A 18 -4.59 -7.81 14.44
CA ALA A 18 -5.36 -6.62 14.75
C ALA A 18 -5.43 -6.25 16.25
N THR A 19 -5.19 -7.19 17.15
CA THR A 19 -5.37 -6.95 18.60
C THR A 19 -4.15 -6.38 19.30
N LEU A 20 -2.97 -6.40 18.70
CA LEU A 20 -1.72 -5.98 19.35
C LEU A 20 -1.30 -4.54 19.05
N LEU A 21 -1.62 -3.97 17.90
CA LEU A 21 -1.28 -2.59 17.55
C LEU A 21 -2.04 -1.53 18.37
N GLY A 22 -3.27 -1.81 18.79
CA GLY A 22 -4.06 -0.92 19.63
C GLY A 22 -3.58 -0.77 21.07
N ALA A 23 -2.80 -1.72 21.58
CA ALA A 23 -2.40 -1.75 22.99
C ALA A 23 -1.00 -1.14 23.24
N LEU A 24 -0.13 -1.05 22.25
CA LEU A 24 1.24 -0.56 22.40
C LEU A 24 1.40 0.95 22.28
N ALA A 25 0.46 1.65 21.66
CA ALA A 25 0.47 3.13 21.58
C ALA A 25 0.24 3.82 22.95
N CYS A 26 -0.21 3.10 23.97
CA CYS A 26 -0.55 3.69 25.27
C CYS A 26 0.53 3.54 26.35
N SER A 27 1.58 2.74 26.14
CA SER A 27 2.58 2.46 27.18
C SER A 27 3.85 3.30 27.14
N ALA A 28 4.06 4.08 26.08
CA ALA A 28 5.26 4.91 25.91
C ALA A 28 5.11 6.37 26.41
N CYS A 29 3.95 6.78 26.91
CA CYS A 29 3.68 8.17 27.29
C CYS A 29 3.87 8.50 28.79
N ASN A 30 4.46 7.63 29.60
CA ASN A 30 4.70 7.93 31.00
C ASN A 30 6.14 7.66 31.41
N SER A 31 7.08 8.51 31.05
CA SER A 31 8.19 8.95 31.88
C SER A 31 9.20 9.82 31.13
N ALA A 32 9.57 10.90 31.77
CA ALA A 32 10.75 11.75 31.56
C ALA A 32 10.54 13.03 30.73
N ALA A 33 10.41 14.11 31.46
CA ALA A 33 10.84 15.46 31.03
C ALA A 33 12.35 15.43 30.75
N GLY A 34 12.73 15.39 29.47
CA GLY A 34 14.08 15.51 28.99
C GLY A 34 14.01 16.16 27.62
N THR A 35 14.68 17.31 27.48
CA THR A 35 14.88 18.04 26.23
C THR A 35 15.68 17.20 25.27
N GLY A 36 15.03 16.40 24.46
CA GLY A 36 15.59 15.66 23.35
C GLY A 36 14.62 15.68 22.20
N THR A 37 15.06 16.05 21.03
CA THR A 37 14.33 15.90 19.77
C THR A 37 13.91 14.43 19.63
N THR A 38 12.65 14.12 19.86
CA THR A 38 12.08 12.80 19.64
C THR A 38 11.93 12.62 18.13
N GLN A 39 12.89 11.91 17.55
CA GLN A 39 12.78 11.38 16.20
C GLN A 39 11.55 10.45 16.15
N ALA A 40 10.66 10.65 15.17
CA ALA A 40 9.51 9.76 14.97
C ALA A 40 9.98 8.32 14.80
N PRO A 41 9.23 7.32 15.30
CA PRO A 41 9.61 5.92 15.14
C PRO A 41 9.63 5.57 13.64
N SER A 42 10.68 4.88 13.19
CA SER A 42 10.74 4.36 11.82
C SER A 42 9.66 3.29 11.62
N ALA A 43 9.22 3.06 10.37
CA ALA A 43 8.26 2.01 10.05
C ALA A 43 8.70 0.63 10.59
N ALA A 44 10.04 0.39 10.64
CA ALA A 44 10.63 -0.79 11.27
C ALA A 44 10.39 -0.92 12.79
N GLN A 45 10.01 0.17 13.47
CA GLN A 45 9.70 0.16 14.91
C GLN A 45 8.21 -0.08 15.20
N LEU A 46 7.37 -0.04 14.17
CA LEU A 46 5.91 -0.17 14.29
C LEU A 46 5.41 -1.61 14.15
N LEU A 47 6.23 -2.51 13.59
CA LEU A 47 5.88 -3.92 13.43
C LEU A 47 6.78 -4.81 14.32
N VAL A 48 6.18 -5.57 15.22
CA VAL A 48 6.93 -6.58 15.99
C VAL A 48 7.24 -7.81 15.14
N PRO A 49 8.38 -8.48 15.35
CA PRO A 49 8.83 -9.63 14.53
C PRO A 49 7.81 -10.77 14.41
N SER A 50 6.94 -10.97 15.39
CA SER A 50 5.86 -11.95 15.34
C SER A 50 4.73 -11.60 14.38
N GLU A 51 4.49 -10.32 14.14
CA GLU A 51 3.46 -9.83 13.22
C GLU A 51 3.95 -9.94 11.77
N GLN A 52 5.21 -9.63 11.52
CA GLN A 52 5.86 -9.84 10.23
C GLN A 52 5.84 -11.33 9.83
N ALA A 53 6.08 -12.25 10.78
CA ALA A 53 5.99 -13.68 10.52
C ALA A 53 4.56 -14.16 10.25
N ALA A 54 3.56 -13.53 10.86
CA ALA A 54 2.16 -13.89 10.66
C ALA A 54 1.65 -13.42 9.29
N VAL A 55 1.98 -12.19 8.89
CA VAL A 55 1.70 -11.65 7.54
C VAL A 55 2.37 -12.52 6.48
N ALA A 56 3.67 -12.77 6.64
CA ALA A 56 4.44 -13.58 5.71
C ALA A 56 3.90 -15.02 5.57
N LYS A 57 3.41 -15.62 6.66
CA LYS A 57 2.80 -16.96 6.63
C LYS A 57 1.43 -16.95 5.95
N ALA A 58 0.64 -15.91 6.18
CA ALA A 58 -0.68 -15.77 5.56
C ALA A 58 -0.56 -15.57 4.04
N GLU A 59 0.41 -14.78 3.60
CA GLU A 59 0.70 -14.58 2.17
C GLU A 59 1.23 -15.85 1.51
N ALA A 60 2.09 -16.63 2.18
CA ALA A 60 2.53 -17.94 1.69
C ALA A 60 1.37 -18.93 1.54
N ASP A 61 0.40 -18.91 2.45
CA ASP A 61 -0.79 -19.75 2.37
C ASP A 61 -1.71 -19.31 1.21
N VAL A 62 -1.76 -18.02 0.89
CA VAL A 62 -2.46 -17.48 -0.30
C VAL A 62 -1.75 -17.89 -1.59
N ALA A 63 -0.44 -17.75 -1.65
CA ALA A 63 0.37 -18.12 -2.82
C ALA A 63 0.29 -19.61 -3.16
N VAL A 64 0.18 -20.48 -2.16
CA VAL A 64 0.02 -21.94 -2.34
C VAL A 64 -1.35 -22.32 -2.91
N HIS A 65 -2.38 -21.49 -2.69
CA HIS A 65 -3.75 -21.76 -3.16
C HIS A 65 -4.09 -21.11 -4.51
N LEU A 66 -3.19 -20.28 -5.06
CA LEU A 66 -3.35 -19.79 -6.42
C LEU A 66 -3.26 -20.98 -7.38
N PRO A 67 -4.21 -21.16 -8.32
CA PRO A 67 -4.09 -22.20 -9.31
C PRO A 67 -2.77 -21.97 -10.07
N LYS A 68 -1.85 -22.91 -9.97
CA LYS A 68 -0.60 -22.93 -10.75
C LYS A 68 -0.97 -23.03 -12.24
N LYS A 69 -1.41 -21.97 -12.84
CA LYS A 69 -1.35 -21.80 -14.29
C LYS A 69 0.11 -21.53 -14.60
N ALA A 70 0.78 -22.56 -15.12
CA ALA A 70 2.07 -22.43 -15.75
C ALA A 70 2.06 -21.16 -16.60
N GLY A 71 3.08 -20.31 -16.40
CA GLY A 71 3.20 -18.98 -16.94
C GLY A 71 2.61 -18.81 -18.33
N GLN A 72 1.47 -18.18 -18.40
CA GLN A 72 1.12 -17.50 -19.63
C GLN A 72 2.06 -16.30 -19.70
N PRO A 73 2.77 -16.09 -20.84
CA PRO A 73 3.51 -14.86 -21.03
C PRO A 73 2.55 -13.72 -20.79
N ALA A 74 3.04 -12.66 -20.09
CA ALA A 74 2.29 -11.43 -19.93
C ALA A 74 1.69 -11.06 -21.30
N PRO A 75 0.40 -10.65 -21.37
CA PRO A 75 -0.19 -10.30 -22.63
C PRO A 75 0.71 -9.28 -23.30
N THR A 76 1.33 -9.63 -24.42
CA THR A 76 2.08 -8.70 -25.24
C THR A 76 1.09 -7.67 -25.76
N LEU A 77 1.11 -6.47 -25.16
CA LEU A 77 0.34 -5.36 -25.68
C LEU A 77 0.87 -5.06 -27.09
N PRO A 78 -0.01 -4.83 -28.10
CA PRO A 78 0.42 -4.54 -29.46
C PRO A 78 1.34 -3.31 -29.44
N GLU A 79 2.52 -3.45 -30.01
CA GLU A 79 3.44 -2.35 -30.27
C GLU A 79 2.71 -1.27 -31.09
N GLY A 80 2.57 -0.07 -30.51
CA GLY A 80 2.02 1.08 -31.23
C GLY A 80 0.69 1.65 -30.74
N ALA A 81 0.01 1.02 -29.77
CA ALA A 81 -1.27 1.54 -29.25
C ALA A 81 -1.10 2.38 -27.97
N PHE A 82 -0.19 3.37 -27.98
CA PHE A 82 -0.05 4.27 -26.86
C PHE A 82 -0.77 5.59 -27.11
N PRO A 83 -1.73 5.99 -26.22
CA PRO A 83 -2.19 7.36 -26.21
C PRO A 83 -1.03 8.29 -25.80
N LYS A 84 -1.09 9.53 -26.29
CA LYS A 84 -0.13 10.59 -26.00
C LYS A 84 0.17 10.71 -24.49
N PRO A 85 1.38 11.18 -24.11
CA PRO A 85 1.78 11.31 -22.71
C PRO A 85 0.74 12.11 -21.94
N LEU A 86 0.26 11.50 -20.86
CA LEU A 86 -0.83 11.99 -20.04
C LEU A 86 -0.37 13.19 -19.20
N ARG A 87 -0.90 14.37 -19.48
CA ARG A 87 -1.02 15.44 -18.49
C ARG A 87 -2.02 15.08 -17.38
N ALA A 88 -2.47 13.83 -17.33
CA ALA A 88 -3.47 13.31 -16.41
C ALA A 88 -2.95 12.10 -15.60
N HIS A 89 -1.66 11.90 -15.50
CA HIS A 89 -1.10 10.88 -14.61
C HIS A 89 -1.21 11.41 -13.18
N GLN A 90 -2.04 10.76 -12.37
CA GLN A 90 -2.19 11.11 -10.97
C GLN A 90 -0.98 10.63 -10.18
N VAL A 91 -0.55 11.44 -9.22
CA VAL A 91 0.42 11.05 -8.19
C VAL A 91 -0.26 11.25 -6.84
N VAL A 92 -0.55 10.15 -6.17
CA VAL A 92 -1.18 10.12 -4.84
C VAL A 92 -0.10 9.92 -3.80
N GLY A 93 -0.01 10.81 -2.81
CA GLY A 93 0.95 10.70 -1.72
C GLY A 93 0.26 10.58 -0.38
N PHE A 94 0.54 9.53 0.38
CA PHE A 94 0.06 9.38 1.75
C PHE A 94 0.94 10.18 2.71
N LEU A 95 0.31 11.03 3.52
CA LEU A 95 0.92 11.81 4.61
C LEU A 95 0.35 11.29 5.95
N PRO A 96 1.05 10.39 6.64
CA PRO A 96 0.61 9.93 7.96
C PRO A 96 0.63 11.05 8.99
N TYR A 97 -0.24 10.93 9.99
CA TYR A 97 -0.38 11.93 11.06
C TYR A 97 0.92 12.22 11.83
N TRP A 98 1.87 11.27 11.85
CA TRP A 98 3.16 11.45 12.53
C TRP A 98 4.18 12.26 11.71
N GLU A 99 3.95 12.43 10.41
CA GLU A 99 4.78 13.25 9.53
C GLU A 99 4.29 14.70 9.43
N VAL A 100 3.04 14.97 9.85
CA VAL A 100 2.44 16.31 9.79
C VAL A 100 3.25 17.32 10.59
N GLY A 101 3.67 18.39 9.91
CA GLY A 101 4.51 19.45 10.48
C GLY A 101 6.00 19.11 10.57
N GLY A 102 6.42 17.90 10.26
CA GLY A 102 7.82 17.46 10.14
C GLY A 102 8.30 17.30 8.70
N LEU A 103 7.40 16.88 7.82
CA LEU A 103 7.64 16.72 6.40
C LEU A 103 7.07 17.92 5.62
N THR A 104 7.76 18.33 4.56
CA THR A 104 7.22 19.24 3.55
C THR A 104 7.17 18.50 2.21
N PRO A 105 6.02 17.95 1.80
CA PRO A 105 5.86 17.30 0.51
C PRO A 105 6.14 18.22 -0.66
N ASP A 106 6.57 17.66 -1.80
CA ASP A 106 6.64 18.38 -3.07
C ASP A 106 5.24 18.40 -3.72
N TYR A 107 4.40 19.32 -3.24
CA TYR A 107 3.02 19.46 -3.71
C TYR A 107 2.90 19.72 -5.22
N GLY A 108 3.92 20.35 -5.84
CA GLY A 108 3.93 20.58 -7.29
C GLY A 108 4.02 19.30 -8.12
N SER A 109 4.35 18.21 -7.49
CA SER A 109 4.51 16.87 -8.10
C SER A 109 3.38 15.92 -7.73
N LEU A 110 2.54 16.27 -6.79
CA LEU A 110 1.36 15.51 -6.42
C LEU A 110 0.14 15.95 -7.27
N THR A 111 -0.90 15.18 -7.19
CA THR A 111 -2.27 15.52 -7.61
C THR A 111 -3.27 15.30 -6.49
N THR A 112 -2.88 14.48 -5.52
CA THR A 112 -3.69 14.16 -4.35
C THR A 112 -2.79 13.89 -3.15
N LEU A 113 -3.00 14.64 -2.09
CA LEU A 113 -2.46 14.39 -0.76
C LEU A 113 -3.49 13.59 0.03
N VAL A 114 -3.08 12.52 0.68
CA VAL A 114 -3.97 11.69 1.50
C VAL A 114 -3.49 11.72 2.95
N TYR A 115 -4.25 12.38 3.82
CA TYR A 115 -3.96 12.37 5.25
C TYR A 115 -4.31 11.02 5.87
N TRP A 116 -3.35 10.29 6.36
CA TRP A 116 -3.53 9.01 7.00
C TRP A 116 -3.33 9.16 8.51
N SER A 117 -4.29 8.89 9.40
CA SER A 117 -5.66 8.50 9.23
C SER A 117 -6.49 8.82 10.47
N VAL A 118 -7.79 8.63 10.38
CA VAL A 118 -8.68 8.47 11.54
C VAL A 118 -9.24 7.05 11.56
N ASN A 119 -9.51 6.51 12.76
CA ASN A 119 -9.98 5.13 12.88
C ASN A 119 -11.50 5.01 12.69
N LEU A 120 -11.93 3.94 12.01
CA LEU A 120 -13.31 3.49 11.95
C LEU A 120 -13.73 2.85 13.28
N GLY A 121 -14.88 3.21 13.79
CA GLY A 121 -15.51 2.56 14.95
C GLY A 121 -16.51 1.48 14.54
N ALA A 122 -16.80 0.54 15.43
CA ALA A 122 -17.67 -0.61 15.21
C ALA A 122 -19.11 -0.27 14.79
N THR A 123 -19.57 0.95 15.01
CA THR A 123 -20.90 1.42 14.60
C THR A 123 -20.91 2.17 13.27
N GLY A 124 -19.75 2.29 12.60
CA GLY A 124 -19.56 3.15 11.43
C GLY A 124 -19.28 4.62 11.77
N SER A 125 -19.02 4.97 13.02
CA SER A 125 -18.58 6.31 13.41
C SER A 125 -17.07 6.45 13.31
N ILE A 126 -16.57 7.68 13.20
CA ILE A 126 -15.15 7.96 13.42
C ILE A 126 -14.85 7.81 14.91
N VAL A 127 -13.69 7.23 15.25
CA VAL A 127 -13.19 7.21 16.63
C VAL A 127 -12.57 8.56 16.96
N HIS A 128 -13.15 9.26 17.91
CA HIS A 128 -12.74 10.60 18.32
C HIS A 128 -11.57 10.57 19.35
N SER A 129 -10.68 9.63 19.21
CA SER A 129 -9.49 9.46 20.06
C SER A 129 -8.32 8.93 19.23
N GLY A 130 -7.13 8.91 19.83
CA GLY A 130 -5.91 8.55 19.12
C GLY A 130 -5.24 9.74 18.45
N GLN A 131 -3.96 9.53 18.09
CA GLN A 131 -3.11 10.62 17.62
C GLN A 131 -3.58 11.15 16.26
N GLY A 132 -4.01 10.29 15.33
CA GLY A 132 -4.51 10.73 14.03
C GLY A 132 -5.71 11.68 14.14
N PHE A 133 -6.72 11.34 14.97
CA PHE A 133 -7.83 12.26 15.21
C PHE A 133 -7.39 13.55 15.92
N THR A 134 -6.48 13.44 16.87
CA THR A 134 -5.94 14.62 17.59
C THR A 134 -5.20 15.56 16.65
N THR A 135 -4.32 15.04 15.77
CA THR A 135 -3.59 15.81 14.77
C THR A 135 -4.55 16.48 13.78
N LEU A 136 -5.54 15.75 13.26
CA LEU A 136 -6.58 16.31 12.39
C LEU A 136 -7.30 17.50 13.04
N ARG A 137 -7.64 17.38 14.34
CA ARG A 137 -8.38 18.41 15.08
C ARG A 137 -7.52 19.57 15.60
N SER A 138 -6.21 19.39 15.69
CA SER A 138 -5.28 20.42 16.18
C SER A 138 -5.11 21.58 15.21
N GLY A 139 -5.49 21.42 13.93
CA GLY A 139 -5.20 22.36 12.87
C GLY A 139 -3.78 22.24 12.28
N ALA A 140 -2.95 21.31 12.76
CA ALA A 140 -1.59 21.11 12.27
C ALA A 140 -1.54 20.79 10.76
N LEU A 141 -2.54 20.06 10.25
CA LEU A 141 -2.68 19.74 8.82
C LEU A 141 -3.01 20.99 7.96
N GLY A 142 -3.37 22.12 8.57
CA GLY A 142 -3.86 23.31 7.84
C GLY A 142 -2.83 23.91 6.87
N ALA A 143 -1.54 23.88 7.21
CA ALA A 143 -0.48 24.34 6.32
C ALA A 143 -0.33 23.41 5.11
N ASP A 144 -0.37 22.10 5.33
CA ASP A 144 -0.25 21.09 4.27
C ASP A 144 -1.44 21.15 3.31
N THR A 145 -2.66 21.27 3.83
CA THR A 145 -3.88 21.42 3.01
C THR A 145 -3.85 22.70 2.18
N ALA A 146 -3.43 23.83 2.77
CA ALA A 146 -3.31 25.08 2.05
C ALA A 146 -2.26 25.04 0.94
N ALA A 147 -1.11 24.39 1.19
CA ALA A 147 -0.05 24.25 0.21
C ALA A 147 -0.46 23.29 -0.94
N ALA A 148 -1.12 22.18 -0.61
CA ALA A 148 -1.67 21.25 -1.58
C ALA A 148 -2.70 21.93 -2.50
N HIS A 149 -3.68 22.65 -1.92
CA HIS A 149 -4.67 23.39 -2.71
C HIS A 149 -4.04 24.51 -3.56
N ALA A 150 -3.02 25.20 -3.04
CA ALA A 150 -2.28 26.21 -3.82
C ALA A 150 -1.55 25.60 -5.05
N ALA A 151 -1.13 24.34 -4.95
CA ALA A 151 -0.56 23.58 -6.05
C ALA A 151 -1.62 23.00 -7.01
N GLY A 152 -2.89 23.01 -6.62
CA GLY A 152 -4.00 22.43 -7.38
C GLY A 152 -4.29 20.97 -7.03
N ASP A 153 -3.74 20.48 -5.93
CA ASP A 153 -3.93 19.11 -5.46
C ASP A 153 -5.23 18.98 -4.67
N ARG A 154 -5.77 17.77 -4.66
CA ARG A 154 -6.85 17.39 -3.74
C ARG A 154 -6.27 16.92 -2.41
N VAL A 155 -7.03 17.06 -1.34
CA VAL A 155 -6.70 16.51 -0.03
C VAL A 155 -7.79 15.56 0.42
N LEU A 156 -7.43 14.29 0.62
CA LEU A 156 -8.34 13.26 1.11
C LEU A 156 -8.04 12.91 2.57
N LEU A 157 -9.07 12.45 3.28
CA LEU A 157 -8.97 11.90 4.63
C LEU A 157 -9.11 10.39 4.58
N THR A 158 -8.11 9.65 5.05
CA THR A 158 -8.23 8.20 5.24
C THR A 158 -9.04 7.86 6.48
N VAL A 159 -10.00 6.95 6.32
CA VAL A 159 -10.67 6.22 7.39
C VAL A 159 -10.13 4.81 7.41
N PHE A 160 -9.40 4.49 8.48
CA PHE A 160 -8.64 3.25 8.60
C PHE A 160 -9.29 2.24 9.54
N SER A 161 -9.20 0.97 9.22
CA SER A 161 -9.40 -0.15 10.13
C SER A 161 -8.84 -1.46 9.59
N GLU A 162 -8.05 -2.14 10.39
CA GLU A 162 -7.64 -3.55 10.21
C GLU A 162 -8.26 -4.46 11.28
N SER A 163 -9.11 -3.90 12.16
CA SER A 163 -9.75 -4.65 13.23
C SER A 163 -10.86 -5.55 12.70
N SER A 164 -10.64 -6.87 12.69
CA SER A 164 -11.65 -7.85 12.27
C SER A 164 -12.97 -7.69 13.02
N SER A 165 -12.96 -7.28 14.29
CA SER A 165 -14.18 -7.06 15.07
C SER A 165 -14.96 -5.82 14.61
N VAL A 166 -14.27 -4.74 14.25
CA VAL A 166 -14.87 -3.52 13.69
C VAL A 166 -15.44 -3.82 12.31
N ILE A 167 -14.65 -4.46 11.45
CA ILE A 167 -15.02 -4.80 10.07
C ILE A 167 -16.23 -5.74 10.05
N ASN A 168 -16.24 -6.76 10.88
CA ASN A 168 -17.38 -7.66 11.04
C ASN A 168 -18.63 -6.91 11.52
N SER A 169 -18.48 -5.99 12.48
CA SER A 169 -19.60 -5.20 13.00
C SER A 169 -20.22 -4.30 11.92
N VAL A 170 -19.41 -3.55 11.17
CA VAL A 170 -19.93 -2.68 10.09
C VAL A 170 -20.46 -3.49 8.91
N SER A 171 -19.89 -4.66 8.63
CA SER A 171 -20.37 -5.59 7.60
C SER A 171 -21.67 -6.29 7.98
N SER A 172 -21.91 -6.47 9.28
CA SER A 172 -23.18 -7.04 9.80
C SER A 172 -24.31 -6.01 9.82
N HIS A 173 -24.01 -4.71 9.93
CA HIS A 173 -24.97 -3.61 9.97
C HIS A 173 -24.72 -2.57 8.85
N PRO A 174 -24.54 -3.00 7.59
CA PRO A 174 -23.82 -2.23 6.57
C PRO A 174 -24.53 -0.91 6.21
N THR A 175 -25.87 -0.91 6.14
CA THR A 175 -26.61 0.29 5.71
C THR A 175 -26.53 1.41 6.73
N SER A 176 -26.76 1.10 8.00
CA SER A 176 -26.69 2.10 9.06
C SER A 176 -25.27 2.55 9.36
N ALA A 177 -24.29 1.62 9.32
CA ALA A 177 -22.90 1.94 9.56
C ALA A 177 -22.31 2.82 8.43
N GLY A 178 -22.60 2.49 7.16
CA GLY A 178 -22.14 3.29 6.02
C GLY A 178 -22.75 4.69 5.99
N ALA A 179 -24.05 4.80 6.24
CA ALA A 179 -24.71 6.11 6.33
C ALA A 179 -24.12 6.96 7.46
N ARG A 180 -23.94 6.36 8.64
CA ARG A 180 -23.34 7.05 9.79
C ARG A 180 -21.93 7.53 9.52
N LEU A 181 -21.10 6.73 8.85
CA LEU A 181 -19.76 7.17 8.48
C LEU A 181 -19.81 8.41 7.61
N ALA A 182 -20.66 8.41 6.58
CA ALA A 182 -20.82 9.56 5.70
C ALA A 182 -21.30 10.82 6.47
N GLU A 183 -22.26 10.66 7.38
CA GLU A 183 -22.77 11.75 8.22
C GLU A 183 -21.70 12.30 9.18
N ASN A 184 -20.80 11.45 9.68
CA ASN A 184 -19.70 11.88 10.56
C ASN A 184 -18.59 12.62 9.78
N ILE A 185 -18.34 12.24 8.54
CA ILE A 185 -17.28 12.81 7.69
C ILE A 185 -17.74 14.12 7.02
N ALA A 186 -18.98 14.20 6.59
CA ALA A 186 -19.49 15.34 5.83
C ALA A 186 -19.21 16.71 6.48
N PRO A 187 -19.30 16.90 7.81
CA PRO A 187 -18.93 18.17 8.44
C PRO A 187 -17.44 18.52 8.28
N LEU A 188 -16.55 17.50 8.24
CA LEU A 188 -15.11 17.71 8.03
C LEU A 188 -14.82 18.16 6.60
N LEU A 189 -15.49 17.55 5.62
CA LEU A 189 -15.37 17.93 4.21
C LEU A 189 -16.02 19.30 3.93
N SER A 190 -17.16 19.58 4.54
CA SER A 190 -17.87 20.85 4.38
C SER A 190 -17.08 22.05 4.96
N ALA A 191 -16.08 21.81 5.80
CA ALA A 191 -15.18 22.85 6.26
C ALA A 191 -14.25 23.37 5.15
N GLY A 192 -14.20 22.71 3.98
CA GLY A 192 -13.50 23.18 2.77
C GLY A 192 -11.99 22.95 2.77
N THR A 193 -11.48 22.16 3.71
CA THR A 193 -10.05 21.82 3.79
C THR A 193 -9.75 20.42 3.25
N LEU A 194 -10.79 19.62 3.01
CA LEU A 194 -10.70 18.24 2.52
C LEU A 194 -11.65 18.06 1.33
N ASP A 195 -11.19 17.38 0.29
CA ASP A 195 -11.89 17.20 -0.98
C ASP A 195 -12.52 15.83 -1.13
N GLY A 196 -12.34 14.97 -0.14
CA GLY A 196 -12.88 13.62 -0.19
C GLY A 196 -12.36 12.69 0.89
N VAL A 197 -12.65 11.42 0.69
CA VAL A 197 -12.36 10.34 1.64
C VAL A 197 -11.66 9.20 0.93
N ASP A 198 -10.69 8.65 1.60
CA ASP A 198 -10.08 7.37 1.32
C ASP A 198 -10.54 6.35 2.36
N LEU A 199 -10.89 5.13 1.94
CA LEU A 199 -11.30 4.04 2.81
C LEU A 199 -10.21 2.96 2.79
N ASP A 200 -9.38 2.96 3.82
CA ASP A 200 -8.34 1.96 4.07
C ASP A 200 -8.84 0.96 5.12
N ILE A 201 -9.71 0.05 4.67
CA ILE A 201 -10.38 -0.92 5.55
C ILE A 201 -9.97 -2.32 5.15
N GLU A 202 -8.99 -2.85 5.89
CA GLU A 202 -8.24 -4.05 5.56
C GLU A 202 -8.85 -5.30 6.21
N GLY A 203 -9.84 -5.88 5.55
CA GLY A 203 -10.49 -7.11 6.00
C GLY A 203 -9.89 -8.37 5.36
N ASP A 204 -10.04 -9.47 6.08
CA ASP A 204 -9.53 -10.79 5.70
C ASP A 204 -10.63 -11.85 5.50
N SER A 205 -11.84 -11.55 5.94
CA SER A 205 -12.94 -12.52 5.99
C SER A 205 -13.82 -12.49 4.74
N THR A 206 -13.89 -13.60 4.02
CA THR A 206 -14.87 -13.80 2.93
C THR A 206 -16.32 -13.64 3.42
N ALA A 207 -16.59 -13.94 4.69
CA ALA A 207 -17.93 -13.81 5.26
C ALA A 207 -18.39 -12.35 5.34
N ASP A 208 -17.46 -11.42 5.50
CA ASP A 208 -17.75 -9.98 5.57
C ASP A 208 -17.90 -9.33 4.20
N ARG A 209 -17.36 -9.94 3.13
CA ARG A 209 -17.37 -9.43 1.75
C ARG A 209 -18.72 -8.86 1.29
N PRO A 210 -19.87 -9.58 1.38
CA PRO A 210 -21.17 -9.05 0.93
C PRO A 210 -21.67 -7.89 1.79
N GLY A 211 -21.36 -7.92 3.08
CA GLY A 211 -21.69 -6.85 4.03
C GLY A 211 -20.87 -5.60 3.75
N PHE A 212 -19.58 -5.76 3.52
CA PHE A 212 -18.67 -4.65 3.21
C PHE A 212 -19.08 -3.94 1.91
N VAL A 213 -19.43 -4.66 0.85
CA VAL A 213 -19.97 -4.04 -0.38
C VAL A 213 -21.21 -3.18 -0.08
N LYS A 214 -22.12 -3.65 0.77
CA LYS A 214 -23.31 -2.89 1.16
C LYS A 214 -22.97 -1.67 2.03
N PHE A 215 -21.96 -1.80 2.90
CA PHE A 215 -21.43 -0.72 3.72
C PHE A 215 -20.87 0.41 2.83
N VAL A 216 -19.96 0.09 1.91
CA VAL A 216 -19.40 1.05 0.96
C VAL A 216 -20.50 1.67 0.08
N ALA A 217 -21.47 0.89 -0.36
CA ALA A 217 -22.61 1.37 -1.14
C ALA A 217 -23.47 2.36 -0.37
N ALA A 218 -23.72 2.11 0.91
CA ALA A 218 -24.49 3.02 1.77
C ALA A 218 -23.70 4.31 2.06
N PHE A 219 -22.42 4.16 2.42
CA PHE A 219 -21.50 5.27 2.61
C PHE A 219 -21.49 6.20 1.40
N ALA A 220 -21.15 5.67 0.23
CA ALA A 220 -20.99 6.48 -0.98
C ALA A 220 -22.30 7.17 -1.42
N ARG A 221 -23.46 6.50 -1.28
CA ARG A 221 -24.76 7.12 -1.59
C ARG A 221 -25.07 8.26 -0.65
N THR A 222 -24.89 8.06 0.64
CA THR A 222 -25.15 9.10 1.66
C THR A 222 -24.19 10.26 1.50
N LEU A 223 -22.90 9.98 1.30
CA LEU A 223 -21.88 11.02 1.11
C LEU A 223 -22.19 11.90 -0.11
N ARG A 224 -22.54 11.29 -1.26
CA ARG A 224 -22.92 12.05 -2.46
C ARG A 224 -24.20 12.87 -2.31
N ALA A 225 -25.13 12.41 -1.48
CA ALA A 225 -26.34 13.18 -1.17
C ALA A 225 -26.03 14.41 -0.29
N LEU A 226 -25.00 14.31 0.56
CA LEU A 226 -24.56 15.40 1.44
C LEU A 226 -23.63 16.40 0.73
N GLY A 227 -22.83 15.92 -0.25
CA GLY A 227 -21.90 16.76 -1.03
C GLY A 227 -21.45 16.06 -2.32
N PRO A 228 -22.06 16.40 -3.47
CA PRO A 228 -21.86 15.64 -4.72
C PRO A 228 -20.48 15.79 -5.36
N GLY A 229 -19.64 16.72 -4.88
CA GLY A 229 -18.30 17.00 -5.42
C GLY A 229 -17.15 16.27 -4.70
N TRP A 230 -17.43 15.53 -3.63
CA TRP A 230 -16.38 14.88 -2.84
C TRP A 230 -15.91 13.57 -3.49
N THR A 231 -14.60 13.40 -3.56
CA THR A 231 -13.96 12.20 -4.11
C THR A 231 -13.99 11.06 -3.10
N THR A 232 -14.19 9.83 -3.59
CA THR A 232 -14.08 8.59 -2.80
C THR A 232 -13.01 7.68 -3.39
N MET A 233 -12.03 7.29 -2.59
CA MET A 233 -11.03 6.28 -2.89
C MET A 233 -11.21 5.08 -1.95
N LEU A 234 -10.76 3.92 -2.34
CA LEU A 234 -10.77 2.70 -1.53
C LEU A 234 -9.50 1.92 -1.80
N ASP A 235 -8.80 1.54 -0.73
CA ASP A 235 -7.62 0.70 -0.78
C ASP A 235 -7.99 -0.77 -0.91
N THR A 236 -7.21 -1.50 -1.72
CA THR A 236 -7.44 -2.92 -1.98
C THR A 236 -6.11 -3.66 -2.16
N TYR A 237 -6.10 -4.97 -1.87
CA TYR A 237 -4.91 -5.81 -2.03
C TYR A 237 -4.57 -6.11 -3.49
N PRO A 238 -3.31 -6.45 -3.81
CA PRO A 238 -2.91 -6.79 -5.18
C PRO A 238 -3.69 -7.97 -5.76
N THR A 239 -4.12 -8.90 -4.92
CA THR A 239 -4.85 -10.11 -5.32
C THR A 239 -6.37 -9.93 -5.46
N SER A 240 -6.94 -8.82 -4.99
CA SER A 240 -8.40 -8.68 -4.79
C SER A 240 -9.23 -8.80 -6.08
N ALA A 241 -8.66 -8.48 -7.24
CA ALA A 241 -9.40 -8.55 -8.50
C ALA A 241 -9.66 -9.98 -9.00
N PHE A 242 -8.86 -10.95 -8.58
CA PHE A 242 -8.99 -12.35 -9.01
C PHE A 242 -9.28 -13.34 -7.87
N ASP A 243 -9.19 -12.90 -6.62
CA ASP A 243 -9.47 -13.76 -5.47
C ASP A 243 -10.98 -13.81 -5.17
N PRO A 244 -11.66 -14.90 -5.54
CA PRO A 244 -13.10 -15.06 -5.29
C PRO A 244 -13.40 -15.32 -3.81
N LEU A 245 -12.39 -15.65 -3.02
CA LEU A 245 -12.48 -15.96 -1.59
C LEU A 245 -12.00 -14.83 -0.71
N GLY A 246 -11.42 -13.77 -1.30
CA GLY A 246 -10.93 -12.61 -0.59
C GLY A 246 -12.04 -11.69 -0.07
N PHE A 247 -11.64 -10.74 0.74
CA PHE A 247 -12.55 -9.76 1.37
C PHE A 247 -13.19 -8.81 0.34
N PHE A 248 -12.42 -8.32 -0.64
CA PHE A 248 -12.91 -7.31 -1.58
C PHE A 248 -13.61 -7.92 -2.80
N ASP A 249 -14.83 -7.47 -3.08
CA ASP A 249 -15.48 -7.66 -4.37
C ASP A 249 -15.23 -6.43 -5.25
N VAL A 250 -14.08 -6.41 -5.92
CA VAL A 250 -13.63 -5.27 -6.75
C VAL A 250 -14.70 -4.86 -7.76
N LYS A 251 -15.33 -5.82 -8.45
CA LYS A 251 -16.35 -5.55 -9.47
C LYS A 251 -17.61 -4.90 -8.89
N ALA A 252 -17.97 -5.23 -7.66
CA ALA A 252 -19.12 -4.62 -6.98
C ALA A 252 -18.74 -3.25 -6.39
N LEU A 253 -17.59 -3.17 -5.72
CA LEU A 253 -17.11 -1.98 -5.01
C LEU A 253 -16.85 -0.79 -5.94
N MET A 254 -16.25 -1.04 -7.10
CA MET A 254 -15.93 0.00 -8.09
C MET A 254 -17.17 0.77 -8.61
N ARG A 255 -18.38 0.31 -8.34
CA ARG A 255 -19.62 1.01 -8.68
C ARG A 255 -19.94 2.17 -7.74
N TYR A 256 -19.31 2.18 -6.58
CA TYR A 256 -19.64 3.10 -5.49
C TYR A 256 -18.53 4.11 -5.20
N VAL A 257 -17.27 3.77 -5.45
CA VAL A 257 -16.12 4.65 -5.24
C VAL A 257 -15.61 5.22 -6.56
N ASP A 258 -14.90 6.33 -6.53
CA ASP A 258 -14.38 6.98 -7.74
C ASP A 258 -13.10 6.31 -8.22
N GLN A 259 -12.24 5.85 -7.30
CA GLN A 259 -10.96 5.23 -7.59
C GLN A 259 -10.67 4.08 -6.61
N LEU A 260 -9.85 3.12 -7.05
CA LEU A 260 -9.20 2.14 -6.19
C LEU A 260 -7.70 2.44 -6.14
N PHE A 261 -7.17 2.54 -4.93
CA PHE A 261 -5.74 2.45 -4.69
C PHE A 261 -5.41 0.98 -4.48
N VAL A 262 -4.54 0.44 -5.32
CA VAL A 262 -4.14 -0.96 -5.24
C VAL A 262 -2.81 -1.02 -4.52
N MET A 263 -2.80 -1.54 -3.31
CA MET A 263 -1.62 -1.73 -2.47
C MET A 263 -0.72 -2.83 -3.05
N ALA A 264 -0.07 -2.55 -4.18
CA ALA A 264 0.73 -3.50 -4.94
C ALA A 264 2.13 -3.65 -4.32
N TYR A 265 2.17 -4.03 -3.06
CA TYR A 265 3.37 -4.26 -2.26
C TYR A 265 3.12 -5.37 -1.24
N ASP A 266 4.14 -5.68 -0.43
CA ASP A 266 4.17 -6.83 0.49
C ASP A 266 3.96 -8.18 -0.22
N MET A 267 4.47 -8.26 -1.45
CA MET A 267 4.38 -9.44 -2.33
C MET A 267 5.61 -10.36 -2.23
N GLN A 268 6.51 -10.12 -1.27
CA GLN A 268 7.71 -10.92 -1.06
C GLN A 268 7.38 -12.34 -0.57
N ASN A 269 8.25 -13.28 -0.93
CA ASN A 269 8.18 -14.63 -0.37
C ASN A 269 8.83 -14.65 1.03
N PRO A 270 8.14 -15.09 2.07
CA PRO A 270 8.68 -15.06 3.44
C PRO A 270 9.85 -16.02 3.67
N GLY A 271 9.98 -17.07 2.87
CA GLY A 271 11.03 -18.09 3.01
C GLY A 271 12.33 -17.78 2.29
N ILE A 272 12.33 -16.77 1.40
CA ILE A 272 13.49 -16.36 0.60
C ILE A 272 13.54 -14.85 0.47
N ALA A 273 14.76 -14.31 0.39
CA ALA A 273 14.93 -12.90 0.10
C ALA A 273 14.41 -12.58 -1.31
N SER A 274 13.42 -11.73 -1.41
CA SER A 274 12.73 -11.41 -2.66
C SER A 274 12.14 -10.01 -2.66
N ALA A 275 11.73 -9.55 -3.84
CA ALA A 275 11.20 -8.20 -4.04
C ALA A 275 9.91 -7.97 -3.25
N THR A 276 9.82 -6.79 -2.60
CA THR A 276 8.64 -6.31 -1.87
C THR A 276 7.48 -6.04 -2.83
N ALA A 277 7.79 -5.49 -3.98
CA ALA A 277 6.83 -5.16 -5.03
C ALA A 277 7.46 -5.48 -6.40
N PRO A 278 7.50 -6.76 -6.81
CA PRO A 278 8.09 -7.15 -8.09
C PRO A 278 7.28 -6.57 -9.26
N LEU A 279 7.97 -5.98 -10.25
CA LEU A 279 7.31 -5.44 -11.43
C LEU A 279 6.68 -6.55 -12.29
N ALA A 280 7.42 -7.67 -12.45
CA ALA A 280 7.00 -8.81 -13.28
C ALA A 280 7.67 -10.12 -12.80
N ASN A 281 7.26 -11.26 -13.39
CA ASN A 281 7.92 -12.57 -13.31
C ASN A 281 8.07 -13.17 -11.90
N ALA A 282 7.36 -12.66 -10.91
CA ALA A 282 7.13 -13.32 -9.63
C ALA A 282 5.70 -13.87 -9.56
N ASP A 283 5.40 -14.69 -8.56
CA ASP A 283 4.06 -15.28 -8.38
C ASP A 283 3.00 -14.18 -8.20
N LEU A 284 3.31 -13.17 -7.39
CA LEU A 284 2.59 -11.89 -7.31
C LEU A 284 3.49 -10.81 -7.90
N ASN A 285 2.94 -9.93 -8.72
CA ASN A 285 3.67 -8.84 -9.35
C ASN A 285 2.72 -7.77 -9.89
N ASP A 286 3.24 -6.56 -10.08
CA ASP A 286 2.47 -5.39 -10.53
C ASP A 286 1.80 -5.61 -11.89
N ALA A 287 2.50 -6.24 -12.85
CA ALA A 287 1.95 -6.47 -14.18
C ALA A 287 0.76 -7.43 -14.17
N ALA A 288 0.84 -8.50 -13.40
CA ALA A 288 -0.28 -9.44 -13.21
C ALA A 288 -1.43 -8.79 -12.45
N THR A 289 -1.14 -8.04 -11.41
CA THR A 289 -2.12 -7.27 -10.63
C THR A 289 -2.89 -6.33 -11.54
N LEU A 290 -2.21 -5.46 -12.30
CA LEU A 290 -2.88 -4.51 -13.19
C LEU A 290 -3.68 -5.21 -14.30
N ALA A 291 -3.16 -6.30 -14.88
CA ALA A 291 -3.91 -7.08 -15.87
C ALA A 291 -5.24 -7.61 -15.32
N GLN A 292 -5.23 -8.10 -14.07
CA GLN A 292 -6.42 -8.63 -13.41
C GLN A 292 -7.42 -7.54 -13.07
N TYR A 293 -6.96 -6.44 -12.47
CA TYR A 293 -7.83 -5.30 -12.18
C TYR A 293 -8.45 -4.70 -13.45
N ALA A 294 -7.66 -4.48 -14.50
CA ALA A 294 -8.14 -3.96 -15.78
C ALA A 294 -9.15 -4.89 -16.48
N SER A 295 -9.16 -6.19 -16.14
CA SER A 295 -10.14 -7.14 -16.67
C SER A 295 -11.53 -7.02 -16.04
N VAL A 296 -11.64 -6.41 -14.86
CA VAL A 296 -12.89 -6.32 -14.09
C VAL A 296 -13.40 -4.90 -13.87
N MET A 297 -12.56 -3.88 -14.11
CA MET A 297 -12.90 -2.47 -13.97
C MET A 297 -12.15 -1.58 -14.98
N PRO A 298 -12.63 -0.35 -15.25
CA PRO A 298 -11.88 0.61 -16.07
C PRO A 298 -10.52 0.95 -15.44
N ALA A 299 -9.45 0.72 -16.18
CA ALA A 299 -8.09 1.00 -15.72
C ALA A 299 -7.89 2.47 -15.30
N SER A 300 -8.58 3.41 -15.96
CA SER A 300 -8.56 4.84 -15.62
C SER A 300 -9.06 5.19 -14.22
N ARG A 301 -9.47 4.21 -13.42
CA ARG A 301 -9.89 4.35 -12.04
C ARG A 301 -8.98 3.59 -11.07
N ILE A 302 -7.86 3.06 -11.56
CA ILE A 302 -6.84 2.34 -10.79
C ILE A 302 -5.68 3.30 -10.50
N VAL A 303 -5.28 3.39 -9.24
CA VAL A 303 -4.02 3.98 -8.79
C VAL A 303 -3.12 2.83 -8.33
N LEU A 304 -1.95 2.66 -8.95
CA LEU A 304 -0.98 1.63 -8.56
C LEU A 304 -0.19 2.12 -7.35
N GLY A 305 -0.32 1.45 -6.21
CA GLY A 305 0.46 1.71 -5.00
C GLY A 305 1.90 1.23 -5.13
N ILE A 306 2.85 2.05 -4.72
CA ILE A 306 4.29 1.79 -4.74
C ILE A 306 4.82 2.00 -3.32
N PRO A 307 5.58 1.05 -2.74
CA PRO A 307 6.15 1.21 -1.42
C PRO A 307 7.41 2.10 -1.48
N LEU A 308 7.56 3.01 -0.52
CA LEU A 308 8.84 3.71 -0.27
C LEU A 308 9.59 3.09 0.90
N TYR A 309 9.46 1.78 1.05
CA TYR A 309 10.18 0.92 1.98
C TYR A 309 10.56 -0.39 1.30
N GLY A 310 11.37 -1.16 1.97
CA GLY A 310 11.73 -2.51 1.56
C GLY A 310 11.95 -3.39 2.77
N TYR A 311 12.40 -4.63 2.54
CA TYR A 311 12.68 -5.57 3.61
C TYR A 311 14.13 -6.02 3.61
N ASP A 312 14.77 -5.95 4.77
CA ASP A 312 16.09 -6.51 5.05
C ASP A 312 15.96 -7.94 5.56
N PHE A 313 16.32 -8.89 4.71
CA PHE A 313 16.30 -10.32 5.01
C PHE A 313 17.68 -10.77 5.51
N PRO A 314 17.79 -11.38 6.69
CA PRO A 314 18.95 -12.19 7.00
C PRO A 314 18.95 -13.45 6.10
N THR A 315 20.06 -13.74 5.42
CA THR A 315 20.13 -14.78 4.39
C THR A 315 21.27 -15.77 4.61
N GLU A 316 21.14 -16.98 4.05
CA GLU A 316 22.20 -17.99 4.12
C GLU A 316 23.45 -17.56 3.35
N ASN A 317 23.26 -16.90 2.23
CA ASN A 317 24.34 -16.52 1.33
C ASN A 317 24.02 -15.20 0.59
N LYS A 318 24.92 -14.78 -0.29
CA LYS A 318 24.82 -13.50 -1.01
C LYS A 318 24.05 -13.56 -2.34
N TYR A 319 23.64 -14.73 -2.77
CA TYR A 319 23.05 -14.92 -4.09
C TYR A 319 21.58 -14.58 -4.07
N ASP A 320 21.09 -14.08 -5.19
CA ASP A 320 19.70 -13.81 -5.43
C ASP A 320 18.83 -15.03 -5.11
N GLY A 321 17.66 -14.80 -4.51
CA GLY A 321 16.76 -15.87 -4.06
C GLY A 321 17.33 -16.72 -2.91
N SER A 322 18.31 -16.19 -2.14
CA SER A 322 18.86 -16.89 -0.98
C SER A 322 17.79 -17.18 0.06
N PRO A 323 17.76 -18.40 0.64
CA PRO A 323 16.87 -18.69 1.75
C PRO A 323 17.05 -17.68 2.89
N ALA A 324 15.95 -17.25 3.45
CA ALA A 324 15.95 -16.40 4.65
C ALA A 324 16.29 -17.25 5.89
N THR A 325 17.16 -16.73 6.74
CA THR A 325 17.57 -17.39 8.00
C THR A 325 16.83 -16.84 9.23
N GLY A 326 15.93 -15.89 9.01
CA GLY A 326 15.09 -15.26 10.03
C GLY A 326 14.07 -14.33 9.39
N ASN A 327 13.25 -13.71 10.20
CA ASN A 327 12.21 -12.80 9.73
C ASN A 327 12.82 -11.55 9.07
N PRO A 328 12.27 -11.08 7.96
CA PRO A 328 12.65 -9.81 7.36
C PRO A 328 12.24 -8.64 8.27
N VAL A 329 12.95 -7.52 8.12
CA VAL A 329 12.66 -6.28 8.85
C VAL A 329 12.40 -5.17 7.83
N ALA A 330 11.30 -4.46 7.98
CA ALA A 330 10.99 -3.31 7.15
C ALA A 330 12.03 -2.19 7.35
N VAL A 331 12.45 -1.55 6.25
CA VAL A 331 13.44 -0.48 6.23
C VAL A 331 12.95 0.57 5.23
N THR A 332 12.91 1.84 5.63
CA THR A 332 12.50 2.92 4.73
C THR A 332 13.50 3.12 3.58
N TYR A 333 13.05 3.65 2.46
CA TYR A 333 13.92 3.99 1.33
C TYR A 333 15.05 4.92 1.77
N SER A 334 14.77 5.94 2.55
CA SER A 334 15.77 6.88 3.06
C SER A 334 16.86 6.20 3.91
N GLU A 335 16.49 5.22 4.75
CA GLU A 335 17.47 4.44 5.54
C GLU A 335 18.33 3.55 4.63
N ILE A 336 17.74 2.96 3.58
CA ILE A 336 18.46 2.13 2.60
C ILE A 336 19.49 2.97 1.85
N VAL A 337 19.11 4.16 1.38
CA VAL A 337 19.99 5.10 0.69
C VAL A 337 21.08 5.63 1.62
N ALA A 338 20.72 6.02 2.86
CA ALA A 338 21.68 6.50 3.85
C ALA A 338 22.72 5.46 4.23
N ALA A 339 22.41 4.17 4.11
CA ALA A 339 23.39 3.09 4.30
C ALA A 339 24.48 3.05 3.22
N GLY A 340 24.33 3.76 2.09
CA GLY A 340 25.35 3.95 1.05
C GLY A 340 25.77 2.68 0.33
N ARG A 341 24.91 1.64 0.30
CA ARG A 341 25.23 0.38 -0.36
C ARG A 341 24.86 0.43 -1.83
N ALA A 342 25.76 -0.05 -2.69
CA ALA A 342 25.47 -0.13 -4.12
C ALA A 342 24.34 -1.15 -4.37
N PRO A 343 23.26 -0.76 -5.06
CA PRO A 343 22.20 -1.68 -5.41
C PRO A 343 22.64 -2.65 -6.51
N VAL A 344 22.12 -3.85 -6.45
CA VAL A 344 22.17 -4.89 -7.50
C VAL A 344 20.80 -4.96 -8.13
N TRP A 345 20.73 -4.99 -9.45
CA TRP A 345 19.48 -5.11 -10.17
C TRP A 345 19.12 -6.58 -10.40
N ASP A 346 17.92 -6.99 -10.00
CA ASP A 346 17.36 -8.27 -10.41
C ASP A 346 16.62 -8.09 -11.76
N PRO A 347 17.12 -8.71 -12.85
CA PRO A 347 16.49 -8.57 -14.15
C PRO A 347 15.22 -9.42 -14.31
N VAL A 348 14.90 -10.29 -13.35
CA VAL A 348 13.70 -11.13 -13.36
C VAL A 348 12.52 -10.37 -12.84
N THR A 349 12.61 -9.86 -11.62
CA THR A 349 11.54 -9.08 -10.98
C THR A 349 11.58 -7.60 -11.34
N GLU A 350 12.64 -7.15 -12.01
CA GLU A 350 12.90 -5.75 -12.40
C GLU A 350 12.89 -4.81 -11.18
N THR A 351 13.53 -5.26 -10.09
CA THR A 351 13.66 -4.54 -8.83
C THR A 351 15.09 -4.53 -8.32
N PRO A 352 15.52 -3.49 -7.58
CA PRO A 352 16.83 -3.45 -6.95
C PRO A 352 16.85 -4.16 -5.59
N TYR A 353 18.03 -4.64 -5.23
CA TYR A 353 18.34 -5.08 -3.86
C TYR A 353 19.79 -4.77 -3.50
N THR A 354 20.11 -4.70 -2.20
CA THR A 354 21.48 -4.60 -1.72
C THR A 354 21.92 -5.88 -1.02
N VAL A 355 23.21 -6.21 -1.11
CA VAL A 355 23.80 -7.37 -0.43
C VAL A 355 24.94 -6.90 0.47
N PHE A 356 24.93 -7.34 1.72
CA PHE A 356 25.97 -6.96 2.70
C PHE A 356 26.11 -7.98 3.82
N ARG A 357 27.11 -7.75 4.69
CA ARG A 357 27.26 -8.51 5.94
C ARG A 357 27.00 -7.63 7.14
N ARG A 358 26.18 -8.13 8.06
CA ARG A 358 25.95 -7.52 9.38
C ARG A 358 26.22 -8.56 10.46
N LYS A 359 27.15 -8.27 11.37
CA LYS A 359 27.60 -9.19 12.43
C LYS A 359 28.00 -10.58 11.93
N GLY A 360 28.64 -10.64 10.75
CA GLY A 360 29.09 -11.90 10.15
C GLY A 360 28.08 -12.64 9.28
N HIS A 361 26.79 -12.30 9.34
CA HIS A 361 25.71 -12.90 8.55
C HIS A 361 25.45 -12.14 7.26
N TRP A 362 25.04 -12.85 6.22
CA TRP A 362 24.60 -12.23 4.98
C TRP A 362 23.21 -11.61 5.16
N HIS A 363 23.00 -10.51 4.46
CA HIS A 363 21.74 -9.80 4.39
C HIS A 363 21.47 -9.36 2.96
N GLN A 364 20.20 -9.32 2.59
CA GLN A 364 19.72 -8.69 1.36
C GLN A 364 18.58 -7.76 1.73
N THR A 365 18.65 -6.50 1.26
CA THR A 365 17.53 -5.56 1.40
C THR A 365 16.93 -5.34 0.02
N TRP A 366 15.68 -5.76 -0.17
CA TRP A 366 14.91 -5.60 -1.39
C TRP A 366 13.99 -4.39 -1.25
N PHE A 367 13.92 -3.53 -2.28
CA PHE A 367 13.22 -2.24 -2.22
C PHE A 367 12.92 -1.71 -3.61
N ASP A 368 12.19 -0.59 -3.70
CA ASP A 368 12.05 0.18 -4.93
C ASP A 368 12.96 1.41 -4.92
N ASP A 369 13.64 1.66 -6.04
CA ASP A 369 14.46 2.85 -6.28
C ASP A 369 13.85 3.71 -7.42
N PRO A 370 14.38 4.90 -7.72
CA PRO A 370 13.86 5.72 -8.80
C PRO A 370 13.77 5.02 -10.16
N VAL A 371 14.60 3.99 -10.40
CA VAL A 371 14.54 3.22 -11.66
C VAL A 371 13.32 2.32 -11.69
N SER A 372 13.13 1.49 -10.66
CA SER A 372 11.96 0.60 -10.57
C SER A 372 10.66 1.39 -10.43
N ILE A 373 10.65 2.50 -9.69
CA ILE A 373 9.51 3.42 -9.58
C ILE A 373 9.12 3.98 -10.95
N ALA A 374 10.11 4.43 -11.76
CA ALA A 374 9.82 4.92 -13.12
C ALA A 374 9.25 3.83 -14.03
N LEU A 375 9.74 2.59 -13.91
CA LEU A 375 9.19 1.44 -14.65
C LEU A 375 7.76 1.12 -14.23
N LYS A 376 7.42 1.21 -12.94
CA LYS A 376 6.06 1.03 -12.42
C LYS A 376 5.13 2.13 -12.89
N SER A 377 5.60 3.39 -12.89
CA SER A 377 4.85 4.52 -13.43
C SER A 377 4.56 4.34 -14.92
N ALA A 378 5.55 3.88 -15.69
CA ALA A 378 5.37 3.56 -17.11
C ALA A 378 4.42 2.37 -17.32
N LEU A 379 4.48 1.36 -16.46
CA LEU A 379 3.56 0.22 -16.49
C LEU A 379 2.11 0.67 -16.24
N ALA A 380 1.86 1.47 -15.21
CA ALA A 380 0.55 2.03 -14.92
C ALA A 380 0.00 2.85 -16.11
N ALA A 381 0.85 3.68 -16.72
CA ALA A 381 0.49 4.43 -17.91
C ALA A 381 0.14 3.53 -19.11
N ARG A 382 0.88 2.42 -19.32
CA ARG A 382 0.60 1.44 -20.38
C ARG A 382 -0.76 0.76 -20.23
N TYR A 383 -1.18 0.49 -19.00
CA TYR A 383 -2.51 -0.07 -18.70
C TYR A 383 -3.61 1.00 -18.79
N GLY A 384 -3.27 2.28 -18.94
CA GLY A 384 -4.22 3.40 -18.90
C GLY A 384 -4.78 3.63 -17.50
N CYS A 385 -4.01 3.33 -16.47
CA CYS A 385 -4.37 3.60 -15.08
C CYS A 385 -4.53 5.10 -14.83
N ALA A 386 -5.26 5.48 -13.77
CA ALA A 386 -5.37 6.86 -13.32
C ALA A 386 -3.98 7.44 -12.97
N GLY A 387 -3.13 6.62 -12.39
CA GLY A 387 -1.77 6.99 -12.02
C GLY A 387 -1.13 6.03 -11.05
N VAL A 388 -0.20 6.55 -10.27
CA VAL A 388 0.51 5.86 -9.22
C VAL A 388 0.34 6.56 -7.87
N GLY A 389 0.62 5.88 -6.78
CA GLY A 389 0.68 6.52 -5.48
C GLY A 389 1.70 5.85 -4.58
N VAL A 390 2.08 6.50 -3.49
CA VAL A 390 3.15 6.02 -2.63
C VAL A 390 2.71 5.86 -1.18
N TRP A 391 3.09 4.76 -0.58
CA TRP A 391 3.11 4.55 0.85
C TRP A 391 4.56 4.59 1.32
N GLU A 392 5.05 5.58 2.09
CA GLU A 392 4.42 6.87 2.33
C GLU A 392 5.48 7.99 2.14
N LEU A 393 5.06 9.24 2.04
CA LEU A 393 5.89 10.37 1.60
C LEU A 393 7.15 10.60 2.46
N GLY A 394 7.06 10.42 3.79
CA GLY A 394 8.21 10.63 4.69
C GLY A 394 9.33 9.62 4.48
N MET A 395 9.00 8.40 4.01
CA MET A 395 9.99 7.35 3.76
C MET A 395 10.95 7.67 2.61
N ALA A 396 10.59 8.62 1.72
CA ALA A 396 11.47 9.09 0.64
C ALA A 396 12.69 9.90 1.16
N GLY A 397 12.60 10.46 2.37
CA GLY A 397 13.66 11.30 2.92
C GLY A 397 13.96 12.58 2.11
N GLY A 398 12.99 13.05 1.32
CA GLY A 398 13.13 14.24 0.48
C GLY A 398 13.91 14.02 -0.83
N ASP A 399 14.10 12.78 -1.27
CA ASP A 399 14.80 12.48 -2.51
C ASP A 399 13.96 12.90 -3.74
N ALA A 400 14.36 14.00 -4.38
CA ALA A 400 13.69 14.52 -5.58
C ALA A 400 13.70 13.55 -6.78
N SER A 401 14.61 12.56 -6.80
CA SER A 401 14.64 11.56 -7.86
C SER A 401 13.46 10.57 -7.77
N VAL A 402 12.98 10.30 -6.56
CA VAL A 402 11.74 9.52 -6.32
C VAL A 402 10.55 10.25 -6.92
N THR A 403 10.41 11.55 -6.61
CA THR A 403 9.34 12.38 -7.17
C THR A 403 9.38 12.44 -8.70
N ALA A 404 10.57 12.65 -9.28
CA ALA A 404 10.75 12.65 -10.72
C ALA A 404 10.36 11.31 -11.38
N ALA A 405 10.66 10.19 -10.70
CA ALA A 405 10.31 8.85 -11.15
C ALA A 405 8.79 8.62 -11.16
N LEU A 406 8.09 9.09 -10.13
CA LEU A 406 6.62 9.02 -10.04
C LEU A 406 5.92 9.78 -11.17
N LEU A 407 6.49 10.93 -11.56
CA LEU A 407 5.97 11.73 -12.69
C LEU A 407 6.24 11.09 -14.06
N GLY A 408 6.85 9.91 -14.11
CA GLY A 408 7.22 9.26 -15.36
C GLY A 408 8.30 10.06 -16.10
N GLY A 409 9.30 10.56 -15.36
CA GLY A 409 10.34 11.45 -15.83
C GLY A 409 10.86 11.07 -17.21
N SER A 410 10.83 12.05 -18.13
CA SER A 410 11.13 11.94 -19.54
C SER A 410 12.62 11.73 -19.87
N ALA A 411 13.44 11.39 -18.87
CA ALA A 411 14.79 10.95 -19.12
C ALA A 411 14.79 9.47 -19.52
N PRO A 412 15.45 9.07 -20.62
CA PRO A 412 15.61 7.67 -20.94
C PRO A 412 16.34 7.02 -19.78
N VAL A 413 15.65 6.13 -19.04
CA VAL A 413 16.23 5.33 -17.99
C VAL A 413 17.33 4.48 -18.66
N LYS A 414 18.58 4.84 -18.48
CA LYS A 414 19.70 3.96 -18.81
C LYS A 414 19.65 2.82 -17.79
N LEU A 415 19.05 1.71 -18.18
CA LEU A 415 19.17 0.47 -17.42
C LEU A 415 20.68 0.22 -17.19
N PRO A 416 21.10 -0.08 -15.95
CA PRO A 416 22.48 -0.48 -15.70
C PRO A 416 22.78 -1.64 -16.65
N LEU A 417 23.93 -1.55 -17.33
CA LEU A 417 24.40 -2.57 -18.28
C LEU A 417 24.28 -3.92 -17.59
N ARG A 418 23.58 -4.85 -18.24
CA ARG A 418 23.43 -6.24 -17.81
C ARG A 418 24.73 -6.76 -17.24
N ALA A 419 24.78 -7.04 -15.94
CA ALA A 419 25.77 -7.94 -15.42
C ALA A 419 25.50 -9.31 -16.05
N THR A 420 26.18 -9.62 -17.13
CA THR A 420 26.13 -10.95 -17.74
C THR A 420 26.59 -11.94 -16.68
N ARG A 421 25.65 -12.74 -16.21
CA ARG A 421 25.92 -13.90 -15.34
C ARG A 421 26.97 -14.75 -16.04
N PRO A 422 28.12 -15.08 -15.46
CA PRO A 422 28.96 -16.11 -16.01
C PRO A 422 28.17 -17.40 -15.94
N LEU A 423 27.89 -18.01 -17.08
CA LEU A 423 27.43 -19.38 -17.17
C LEU A 423 28.52 -20.25 -16.51
N ILE A 424 28.28 -20.66 -15.26
CA ILE A 424 29.08 -21.68 -14.64
C ILE A 424 28.70 -22.99 -15.39
N GLY A 425 29.62 -23.41 -16.26
CA GLY A 425 29.55 -24.71 -16.88
C GLY A 425 29.50 -25.81 -15.82
N ARG A 426 28.85 -26.89 -16.21
CA ARG A 426 28.52 -28.13 -15.54
C ARG A 426 29.52 -28.61 -14.49
#